data_7f599bb0637a7d28792b0d8a14c21e9b
#
_entry.id   7f599bb0637a7d28792b0d8a14c21e9b
#
_cell.length_a   1.000
_cell.length_b   1.000
_cell.length_c   1.000
_cell.angle_alpha   90.00
_cell.angle_beta   90.00
_cell.angle_gamma   90.00
#
_symmetry.space_group_name_H-M   'P 1'
#
loop_
_entity.id
_entity.type
_entity.pdbx_description
1 polymer ?
#
loop_
_entity_poly.entity_id
_entity_poly.type
_entity_poly.pdbx_seq_one_letter_code
_entity_poly.pdbx_strand_id
1 'polypeptide(L)'
;MSLLNATWQKPKRRDHSMRRKNQQLTDEMCRLILKKAHTGTLALIDEDDFPYALPINYALENDTLYFHCALEGHKLQAIRHCNKASFCVIDKDEIVPEKFTTAYRSVIVFGEIQIVEEISIKRKALELLGRKYSPGLEQSLQEEINRAFDRTCVIEVKIEQMTGKQGIELTRSKTN
;
A
#
# COMPACT_ATOMS: atom_id res chain seq x y z
N MET A 1 16.29 19.35 39.07
CA MET A 1 16.66 18.52 37.92
C MET A 1 15.58 18.72 36.86
N SER A 2 15.89 19.51 35.84
CA SER A 2 14.95 19.92 34.78
C SER A 2 14.91 18.83 33.74
N LEU A 3 13.73 18.20 33.55
CA LEU A 3 13.47 17.29 32.43
C LEU A 3 13.29 18.15 31.17
N LEU A 4 14.29 18.11 30.30
CA LEU A 4 14.28 18.74 29.00
C LEU A 4 13.12 18.12 28.16
N ASN A 5 12.09 18.93 27.91
CA ASN A 5 11.06 18.64 26.91
C ASN A 5 11.73 18.63 25.53
N ALA A 6 12.12 17.45 25.06
CA ALA A 6 12.50 17.24 23.68
C ALA A 6 11.22 17.40 22.84
N THR A 7 11.01 18.58 22.29
CA THR A 7 9.97 18.82 21.28
C THR A 7 10.31 18.00 20.04
N TRP A 8 9.54 16.92 19.84
CA TRP A 8 9.65 16.10 18.65
C TRP A 8 9.31 16.95 17.43
N GLN A 9 10.32 17.38 16.66
CA GLN A 9 10.12 18.05 15.40
C GLN A 9 9.83 16.97 14.35
N LYS A 10 8.63 17.04 13.72
CA LYS A 10 8.34 16.19 12.55
C LYS A 10 9.50 16.28 11.56
N PRO A 11 10.11 15.16 11.17
CA PRO A 11 11.17 15.19 10.17
C PRO A 11 10.61 15.85 8.90
N LYS A 12 11.37 16.78 8.33
CA LYS A 12 11.00 17.42 7.05
C LYS A 12 10.69 16.32 6.05
N ARG A 13 9.49 16.36 5.42
CA ARG A 13 9.12 15.42 4.35
C ARG A 13 10.28 15.32 3.38
N ARG A 14 10.89 14.14 3.25
CA ARG A 14 11.84 13.89 2.19
C ARG A 14 11.04 13.93 0.89
N ASP A 15 11.43 14.82 -0.01
CA ASP A 15 10.90 14.81 -1.36
C ASP A 15 11.47 13.57 -2.08
N HIS A 16 10.61 12.56 -2.26
CA HIS A 16 10.94 11.35 -3.03
C HIS A 16 10.77 11.59 -4.54
N SER A 17 11.10 12.81 -5.00
CA SER A 17 11.03 13.16 -6.42
C SER A 17 11.88 12.22 -7.26
N MET A 18 11.34 11.82 -8.41
CA MET A 18 12.03 10.89 -9.29
C MET A 18 13.09 11.58 -10.15
N ARG A 19 14.28 10.98 -10.22
CA ARG A 19 15.39 11.46 -11.07
C ARG A 19 15.02 11.53 -12.57
N ARG A 20 14.24 10.55 -13.07
CA ARG A 20 13.84 10.44 -14.48
C ARG A 20 12.39 10.87 -14.68
N LYS A 21 12.15 12.18 -14.76
CA LYS A 21 10.80 12.76 -14.87
C LYS A 21 9.99 12.27 -16.09
N ASN A 22 10.64 12.00 -17.22
CA ASN A 22 10.00 11.46 -18.43
C ASN A 22 9.51 10.01 -18.33
N GLN A 23 9.90 9.29 -17.27
CA GLN A 23 9.42 7.94 -16.94
C GLN A 23 8.40 7.94 -15.81
N GLN A 24 8.07 9.12 -15.28
CA GLN A 24 7.11 9.26 -14.20
C GLN A 24 5.68 9.09 -14.72
N LEU A 25 4.87 8.36 -13.96
CA LEU A 25 3.44 8.27 -14.19
C LEU A 25 2.72 9.48 -13.56
N THR A 26 1.56 9.82 -14.11
CA THR A 26 0.65 10.79 -13.47
C THR A 26 -0.01 10.17 -12.24
N ASP A 27 -0.48 11.00 -11.32
CA ASP A 27 -1.21 10.54 -10.13
C ASP A 27 -2.45 9.72 -10.50
N GLU A 28 -3.17 10.11 -11.55
CA GLU A 28 -4.33 9.36 -12.06
C GLU A 28 -3.94 7.96 -12.50
N MET A 29 -2.84 7.82 -13.24
CA MET A 29 -2.34 6.51 -13.68
C MET A 29 -1.92 5.66 -12.49
N CYS A 30 -1.23 6.25 -11.50
CA CYS A 30 -0.86 5.55 -10.27
C CYS A 30 -2.10 5.04 -9.53
N ARG A 31 -3.14 5.85 -9.39
CA ARG A 31 -4.41 5.47 -8.75
C ARG A 31 -5.13 4.35 -9.52
N LEU A 32 -5.14 4.40 -10.85
CA LEU A 32 -5.71 3.34 -11.68
C LEU A 32 -4.99 2.01 -11.47
N ILE A 33 -3.65 2.03 -11.42
CA ILE A 33 -2.83 0.84 -11.13
C ILE A 33 -3.17 0.29 -9.74
N LEU A 34 -3.18 1.15 -8.70
CA LEU A 34 -3.51 0.74 -7.34
C LEU A 34 -4.94 0.17 -7.22
N LYS A 35 -5.91 0.71 -7.96
CA LYS A 35 -7.28 0.17 -7.96
C LYS A 35 -7.36 -1.20 -8.63
N LYS A 36 -6.62 -1.39 -9.72
CA LYS A 36 -6.69 -2.60 -10.56
C LYS A 36 -5.87 -3.78 -10.00
N ALA A 37 -4.69 -3.51 -9.48
CA ALA A 37 -3.79 -4.55 -9.00
C ALA A 37 -4.34 -5.25 -7.74
N HIS A 38 -4.09 -6.54 -7.62
CA HIS A 38 -4.63 -7.36 -6.54
C HIS A 38 -3.69 -7.44 -5.33
N THR A 39 -2.39 -7.49 -5.58
CA THR A 39 -1.38 -7.71 -4.55
C THR A 39 -0.28 -6.67 -4.66
N GLY A 40 0.31 -6.33 -3.54
CA GLY A 40 1.52 -5.53 -3.47
C GLY A 40 2.39 -5.98 -2.32
N THR A 41 3.55 -5.38 -2.18
CA THR A 41 4.49 -5.63 -1.10
C THR A 41 4.42 -4.48 -0.10
N LEU A 42 4.01 -4.79 1.12
CA LEU A 42 4.03 -3.88 2.27
C LEU A 42 5.40 -3.97 2.93
N ALA A 43 6.06 -2.83 3.11
CA ALA A 43 7.34 -2.72 3.81
C ALA A 43 7.17 -1.91 5.09
N LEU A 44 7.67 -2.47 6.18
CA LEU A 44 7.61 -1.97 7.55
C LEU A 44 9.01 -1.96 8.17
N ILE A 45 9.11 -1.38 9.35
CA ILE A 45 10.28 -1.49 10.23
C ILE A 45 9.86 -2.29 11.45
N ASP A 46 10.56 -3.37 11.76
CA ASP A 46 10.25 -4.20 12.92
C ASP A 46 10.90 -3.70 14.23
N GLU A 47 10.70 -4.42 15.32
CA GLU A 47 11.16 -4.04 16.65
C GLU A 47 12.68 -3.97 16.78
N ASP A 48 13.42 -4.66 15.93
CA ASP A 48 14.88 -4.65 15.84
C ASP A 48 15.41 -3.63 14.82
N ASP A 49 14.55 -2.71 14.36
CA ASP A 49 14.82 -1.75 13.27
C ASP A 49 15.15 -2.42 11.92
N PHE A 50 14.75 -3.69 11.75
CA PHE A 50 14.97 -4.41 10.52
C PHE A 50 13.88 -4.09 9.48
N PRO A 51 14.24 -3.86 8.20
CA PRO A 51 13.26 -3.72 7.12
C PRO A 51 12.51 -5.04 6.91
N TYR A 52 11.20 -5.03 7.13
CA TYR A 52 10.33 -6.19 6.99
C TYR A 52 9.37 -5.98 5.82
N ALA A 53 9.43 -6.83 4.80
CA ALA A 53 8.61 -6.76 3.60
C ALA A 53 7.78 -8.04 3.42
N LEU A 54 6.47 -7.88 3.11
CA LEU A 54 5.56 -8.99 2.92
C LEU A 54 4.56 -8.72 1.78
N PRO A 55 4.19 -9.76 0.98
CA PRO A 55 3.10 -9.64 0.03
C PRO A 55 1.75 -9.62 0.75
N ILE A 56 0.84 -8.75 0.30
CA ILE A 56 -0.49 -8.65 0.89
C ILE A 56 -1.50 -8.10 -0.11
N ASN A 57 -2.74 -8.61 -0.04
CA ASN A 57 -3.88 -8.09 -0.76
C ASN A 57 -4.40 -6.81 -0.10
N TYR A 58 -4.94 -5.90 -0.90
CA TYR A 58 -5.37 -4.60 -0.43
C TYR A 58 -6.54 -4.02 -1.23
N ALA A 59 -7.16 -3.00 -0.71
CA ALA A 59 -8.09 -2.16 -1.45
C ALA A 59 -7.75 -0.69 -1.25
N LEU A 60 -7.99 0.12 -2.29
CA LEU A 60 -7.79 1.57 -2.26
C LEU A 60 -9.15 2.26 -2.23
N GLU A 61 -9.33 3.15 -1.26
CA GLU A 61 -10.42 4.11 -1.25
C GLU A 61 -9.85 5.51 -0.93
N ASN A 62 -10.13 6.47 -1.79
CA ASN A 62 -9.56 7.82 -1.72
C ASN A 62 -8.02 7.79 -1.59
N ASP A 63 -7.48 8.28 -0.47
CA ASP A 63 -6.07 8.30 -0.15
C ASP A 63 -5.68 7.27 0.93
N THR A 64 -6.44 6.17 1.03
CA THR A 64 -6.21 5.14 2.05
C THR A 64 -6.18 3.75 1.43
N LEU A 65 -5.13 3.00 1.76
CA LEU A 65 -5.02 1.57 1.46
C LEU A 65 -5.50 0.79 2.69
N TYR A 66 -6.39 -0.17 2.48
CA TYR A 66 -6.90 -1.06 3.51
C TYR A 66 -6.41 -2.48 3.30
N PHE A 67 -6.06 -3.13 4.39
CA PHE A 67 -5.60 -4.52 4.43
C PHE A 67 -6.33 -5.25 5.55
N HIS A 68 -6.42 -6.58 5.44
CA HIS A 68 -6.88 -7.40 6.55
C HIS A 68 -5.87 -8.50 6.90
N CYS A 69 -5.87 -8.93 8.14
CA CYS A 69 -5.03 -10.01 8.62
C CYS A 69 -5.62 -10.65 9.89
N ALA A 70 -4.92 -11.63 10.45
CA ALA A 70 -5.23 -12.18 11.77
C ALA A 70 -4.98 -11.12 12.88
N LEU A 71 -5.49 -11.40 14.09
CA LEU A 71 -5.36 -10.51 15.25
C LEU A 71 -3.94 -10.44 15.82
N GLU A 72 -3.06 -11.37 15.43
CA GLU A 72 -1.70 -11.49 15.91
C GLU A 72 -0.71 -11.71 14.76
N GLY A 73 0.56 -11.44 15.01
CA GLY A 73 1.65 -11.69 14.08
C GLY A 73 2.64 -10.54 13.98
N HIS A 74 3.82 -10.84 13.45
CA HIS A 74 4.98 -9.96 13.36
C HIS A 74 4.66 -8.60 12.71
N LYS A 75 3.81 -8.57 11.66
CA LYS A 75 3.41 -7.30 11.04
C LYS A 75 2.70 -6.35 12.01
N LEU A 76 1.88 -6.86 12.94
CA LEU A 76 1.19 -6.03 13.92
C LEU A 76 2.14 -5.49 14.99
N GLN A 77 3.17 -6.26 15.36
CA GLN A 77 4.26 -5.81 16.24
C GLN A 77 5.04 -4.68 15.57
N ALA A 78 5.46 -4.87 14.31
CA ALA A 78 6.14 -3.86 13.52
C ALA A 78 5.32 -2.55 13.39
N ILE A 79 4.00 -2.63 13.17
CA ILE A 79 3.11 -1.46 13.09
C ILE A 79 3.04 -0.71 14.43
N ARG A 80 3.03 -1.43 15.55
CA ARG A 80 3.03 -0.79 16.88
C ARG A 80 4.37 -0.14 17.20
N HIS A 81 5.48 -0.69 16.70
CA HIS A 81 6.81 -0.14 16.84
C HIS A 81 7.03 1.11 15.99
N CYS A 82 6.67 1.05 14.71
CA CYS A 82 6.87 2.15 13.76
C CYS A 82 5.65 2.34 12.86
N ASN A 83 5.08 3.55 12.86
CA ASN A 83 3.92 3.89 12.04
C ASN A 83 4.27 4.31 10.60
N LYS A 84 5.50 4.12 10.14
CA LYS A 84 5.91 4.41 8.78
C LYS A 84 5.85 3.16 7.92
N ALA A 85 5.26 3.31 6.73
CA ALA A 85 5.17 2.23 5.78
C ALA A 85 5.44 2.71 4.35
N SER A 86 5.92 1.79 3.53
CA SER A 86 5.81 1.92 2.09
C SER A 86 5.11 0.71 1.48
N PHE A 87 4.43 0.92 0.35
CA PHE A 87 3.71 -0.14 -0.34
C PHE A 87 4.04 -0.09 -1.82
N CYS A 88 4.52 -1.20 -2.36
CA CYS A 88 4.93 -1.31 -3.76
C CYS A 88 3.99 -2.23 -4.54
N VAL A 89 3.52 -1.74 -5.69
CA VAL A 89 2.72 -2.51 -6.64
C VAL A 89 3.45 -2.57 -7.97
N ILE A 90 3.60 -3.77 -8.50
CA ILE A 90 4.10 -4.02 -9.85
C ILE A 90 2.90 -4.25 -10.76
N ASP A 91 2.70 -3.35 -11.73
CA ASP A 91 1.64 -3.45 -12.73
C ASP A 91 2.09 -4.18 -13.99
N LYS A 92 3.37 -4.03 -14.34
CA LYS A 92 3.99 -4.73 -15.47
C LYS A 92 5.43 -5.11 -15.13
N ASP A 93 5.81 -6.32 -15.54
CA ASP A 93 7.15 -6.87 -15.42
C ASP A 93 7.36 -7.88 -16.56
N GLU A 94 7.75 -7.37 -17.73
CA GLU A 94 7.93 -8.16 -18.95
C GLU A 94 9.38 -8.05 -19.44
N ILE A 95 10.08 -9.18 -19.45
CA ILE A 95 11.44 -9.25 -19.95
C ILE A 95 11.41 -9.16 -21.48
N VAL A 96 12.29 -8.30 -22.03
CA VAL A 96 12.50 -8.13 -23.48
C VAL A 96 13.92 -8.54 -23.80
N PRO A 97 14.18 -9.85 -24.04
CA PRO A 97 15.51 -10.41 -24.14
C PRO A 97 16.35 -9.77 -25.26
N GLU A 98 15.76 -9.48 -26.41
CA GLU A 98 16.43 -8.93 -27.58
C GLU A 98 16.95 -7.50 -27.35
N LYS A 99 16.44 -6.82 -26.32
CA LYS A 99 16.81 -5.46 -25.93
C LYS A 99 17.60 -5.41 -24.62
N PHE A 100 17.84 -6.56 -24.00
CA PHE A 100 18.51 -6.68 -22.71
C PHE A 100 17.87 -5.75 -21.66
N THR A 101 16.52 -5.70 -21.63
CA THR A 101 15.77 -4.78 -20.77
C THR A 101 14.49 -5.43 -20.25
N THR A 102 13.83 -4.73 -19.34
CA THR A 102 12.49 -5.08 -18.83
C THR A 102 11.52 -3.94 -19.09
N ALA A 103 10.40 -4.26 -19.72
CA ALA A 103 9.26 -3.35 -19.87
C ALA A 103 8.46 -3.40 -18.56
N TYR A 104 8.79 -2.51 -17.63
CA TYR A 104 8.19 -2.51 -16.28
C TYR A 104 7.31 -1.28 -16.03
N ARG A 105 6.37 -1.45 -15.11
CA ARG A 105 5.59 -0.35 -14.54
C ARG A 105 5.23 -0.66 -13.09
N SER A 106 5.47 0.29 -12.21
CA SER A 106 5.24 0.11 -10.78
C SER A 106 4.79 1.41 -10.11
N VAL A 107 4.14 1.28 -8.96
CA VAL A 107 3.76 2.39 -8.09
C VAL A 107 4.30 2.11 -6.70
N ILE A 108 4.88 3.13 -6.07
CA ILE A 108 5.30 3.10 -4.67
C ILE A 108 4.52 4.16 -3.92
N VAL A 109 3.92 3.76 -2.81
CA VAL A 109 3.23 4.60 -1.84
C VAL A 109 4.08 4.72 -0.60
N PHE A 110 4.11 5.92 0.00
CA PHE A 110 4.66 6.19 1.33
C PHE A 110 3.54 6.76 2.19
N GLY A 111 3.47 6.36 3.45
CA GLY A 111 2.43 6.85 4.33
C GLY A 111 2.55 6.38 5.76
N GLU A 112 1.57 6.77 6.54
CA GLU A 112 1.42 6.33 7.92
C GLU A 112 0.47 5.14 7.99
N ILE A 113 0.93 4.09 8.70
CA ILE A 113 0.19 2.85 8.90
C ILE A 113 -0.34 2.79 10.32
N GLN A 114 -1.56 2.28 10.48
CA GLN A 114 -2.15 2.01 11.80
C GLN A 114 -3.14 0.85 11.76
N ILE A 115 -3.40 0.28 12.92
CA ILE A 115 -4.47 -0.68 13.15
C ILE A 115 -5.78 0.09 13.27
N VAL A 116 -6.82 -0.37 12.57
CA VAL A 116 -8.16 0.24 12.61
C VAL A 116 -8.91 -0.29 13.82
N GLU A 117 -9.19 0.60 14.77
CA GLU A 117 -9.95 0.27 16.00
C GLU A 117 -11.45 0.58 15.84
N GLU A 118 -11.79 1.56 14.99
CA GLU A 118 -13.18 1.98 14.80
C GLU A 118 -13.98 0.92 14.02
N ILE A 119 -15.05 0.42 14.64
CA ILE A 119 -15.91 -0.65 14.13
C ILE A 119 -16.50 -0.32 12.76
N SER A 120 -16.94 0.92 12.56
CA SER A 120 -17.54 1.37 11.30
C SER A 120 -16.53 1.37 10.15
N ILE A 121 -15.31 1.85 10.40
CA ILE A 121 -14.22 1.85 9.41
C ILE A 121 -13.77 0.43 9.11
N LYS A 122 -13.63 -0.42 10.14
CA LYS A 122 -13.27 -1.84 9.98
C LYS A 122 -14.28 -2.57 9.08
N ARG A 123 -15.59 -2.39 9.33
CA ARG A 123 -16.64 -3.01 8.51
C ARG A 123 -16.58 -2.53 7.06
N LYS A 124 -16.49 -1.22 6.85
CA LYS A 124 -16.37 -0.62 5.53
C LYS A 124 -15.14 -1.14 4.75
N ALA A 125 -14.01 -1.25 5.41
CA ALA A 125 -12.78 -1.77 4.81
C ALA A 125 -12.92 -3.25 4.39
N LEU A 126 -13.54 -4.09 5.22
CA LEU A 126 -13.82 -5.49 4.90
C LEU A 126 -14.79 -5.62 3.71
N GLU A 127 -15.82 -4.77 3.64
CA GLU A 127 -16.72 -4.72 2.49
C GLU A 127 -15.99 -4.30 1.21
N LEU A 128 -15.13 -3.30 1.29
CA LEU A 128 -14.34 -2.82 0.15
C LEU A 128 -13.40 -3.91 -0.38
N LEU A 129 -12.71 -4.60 0.52
CA LEU A 129 -11.86 -5.76 0.20
C LEU A 129 -12.69 -6.88 -0.43
N GLY A 130 -13.81 -7.24 0.18
CA GLY A 130 -14.68 -8.29 -0.32
C GLY A 130 -15.21 -8.00 -1.73
N ARG A 131 -15.70 -6.80 -1.98
CA ARG A 131 -16.17 -6.40 -3.33
C ARG A 131 -15.06 -6.44 -4.38
N LYS A 132 -13.83 -6.10 -4.01
CA LYS A 132 -12.69 -6.15 -4.92
C LYS A 132 -12.32 -7.56 -5.32
N TYR A 133 -12.34 -8.52 -4.37
CA TYR A 133 -11.84 -9.88 -4.60
C TYR A 133 -12.93 -10.91 -4.87
N SER A 134 -14.17 -10.59 -4.55
CA SER A 134 -15.34 -11.47 -4.72
C SER A 134 -16.54 -10.70 -5.27
N PRO A 135 -16.41 -10.08 -6.47
CA PRO A 135 -17.49 -9.31 -7.07
C PRO A 135 -18.70 -10.21 -7.37
N GLY A 136 -19.91 -9.69 -7.14
CA GLY A 136 -21.16 -10.42 -7.39
C GLY A 136 -21.57 -11.37 -6.25
N LEU A 137 -20.86 -11.37 -5.11
CA LEU A 137 -21.15 -12.22 -3.95
C LEU A 137 -21.56 -11.40 -2.73
N GLU A 138 -22.35 -10.33 -2.91
CA GLU A 138 -22.65 -9.34 -1.87
C GLU A 138 -23.34 -9.94 -0.64
N GLN A 139 -24.27 -10.88 -0.83
CA GLN A 139 -24.97 -11.53 0.29
C GLN A 139 -24.00 -12.41 1.08
N SER A 140 -23.26 -13.28 0.41
CA SER A 140 -22.27 -14.16 1.05
C SER A 140 -21.15 -13.36 1.72
N LEU A 141 -20.80 -12.19 1.17
CA LEU A 141 -19.83 -11.27 1.77
C LEU A 141 -20.29 -10.75 3.12
N GLN A 142 -21.57 -10.34 3.25
CA GLN A 142 -22.09 -9.87 4.54
C GLN A 142 -22.12 -10.98 5.59
N GLU A 143 -22.50 -12.19 5.20
CA GLU A 143 -22.46 -13.37 6.08
C GLU A 143 -21.03 -13.67 6.55
N GLU A 144 -20.05 -13.64 5.64
CA GLU A 144 -18.64 -13.87 5.96
C GLU A 144 -18.07 -12.77 6.86
N ILE A 145 -18.36 -11.50 6.57
CA ILE A 145 -17.94 -10.39 7.44
C ILE A 145 -18.48 -10.58 8.85
N ASN A 146 -19.78 -10.88 9.01
CA ASN A 146 -20.38 -11.08 10.33
C ASN A 146 -19.74 -12.26 11.07
N ARG A 147 -19.46 -13.36 10.37
CA ARG A 147 -18.84 -14.56 10.93
C ARG A 147 -17.39 -14.35 11.38
N ALA A 148 -16.62 -13.55 10.61
CA ALA A 148 -15.19 -13.40 10.80
C ALA A 148 -14.77 -12.09 11.49
N PHE A 149 -15.72 -11.19 11.77
CA PHE A 149 -15.45 -9.81 12.20
C PHE A 149 -14.53 -9.74 13.42
N ASP A 150 -14.86 -10.48 14.48
CA ASP A 150 -14.14 -10.40 15.76
C ASP A 150 -12.75 -11.06 15.71
N ARG A 151 -12.48 -11.92 14.72
CA ARG A 151 -11.20 -12.60 14.52
C ARG A 151 -10.34 -12.00 13.40
N THR A 152 -10.78 -10.90 12.80
CA THR A 152 -10.07 -10.22 11.72
C THR A 152 -9.56 -8.87 12.20
N CYS A 153 -8.29 -8.56 11.94
CA CYS A 153 -7.72 -7.25 12.10
C CYS A 153 -7.75 -6.51 10.76
N VAL A 154 -8.04 -5.23 10.79
CA VAL A 154 -7.89 -4.32 9.64
C VAL A 154 -6.77 -3.33 9.92
N ILE A 155 -5.96 -3.09 8.92
CA ILE A 155 -4.87 -2.15 8.91
C ILE A 155 -5.14 -1.13 7.81
N GLU A 156 -4.83 0.14 8.03
CA GLU A 156 -4.88 1.17 7.01
C GLU A 156 -3.52 1.87 6.84
N VAL A 157 -3.21 2.23 5.59
CA VAL A 157 -2.11 3.15 5.25
C VAL A 157 -2.71 4.42 4.66
N LYS A 158 -2.54 5.55 5.35
CA LYS A 158 -2.87 6.87 4.83
C LYS A 158 -1.76 7.34 3.92
N ILE A 159 -2.07 7.52 2.64
CA ILE A 159 -1.10 7.90 1.60
C ILE A 159 -0.65 9.35 1.84
N GLU A 160 0.63 9.54 2.10
CA GLU A 160 1.25 10.86 2.18
C GLU A 160 1.89 11.27 0.85
N GLN A 161 2.48 10.30 0.15
CA GLN A 161 3.12 10.47 -1.13
C GLN A 161 2.98 9.22 -1.98
N MET A 162 2.84 9.40 -3.28
CA MET A 162 2.78 8.33 -4.26
C MET A 162 3.69 8.66 -5.44
N THR A 163 4.45 7.67 -5.92
CA THR A 163 5.29 7.79 -7.10
C THR A 163 5.07 6.61 -8.01
N GLY A 164 4.87 6.88 -9.30
CA GLY A 164 4.75 5.84 -10.30
C GLY A 164 5.85 5.95 -11.34
N LYS A 165 6.37 4.81 -11.79
CA LYS A 165 7.46 4.74 -12.77
C LYS A 165 7.18 3.67 -13.81
N GLN A 166 7.57 3.95 -15.07
CA GLN A 166 7.57 2.97 -16.15
C GLN A 166 8.91 2.94 -16.90
N GLY A 167 9.22 1.80 -17.50
CA GLY A 167 10.35 1.64 -18.40
C GLY A 167 10.22 2.52 -19.66
N ILE A 168 11.37 2.87 -20.26
CA ILE A 168 11.39 3.71 -21.48
C ILE A 168 10.67 3.03 -22.66
N GLU A 169 10.60 1.72 -22.66
CA GLU A 169 9.91 0.88 -23.65
C GLU A 169 8.42 1.19 -23.71
N LEU A 170 7.80 1.43 -22.52
CA LEU A 170 6.40 1.77 -22.40
C LEU A 170 6.11 3.26 -22.64
N THR A 171 7.14 4.11 -22.58
CA THR A 171 7.01 5.54 -22.85
C THR A 171 6.94 5.80 -24.36
N ARG A 172 7.74 5.07 -25.16
CA ARG A 172 7.85 5.24 -26.61
C ARG A 172 6.64 4.69 -27.39
N SER A 173 5.90 3.73 -26.85
CA SER A 173 4.71 3.18 -27.49
C SER A 173 3.47 4.11 -27.48
N LYS A 174 3.55 5.31 -26.89
CA LYS A 174 2.48 6.33 -26.93
C LYS A 174 2.63 7.38 -28.04
N THR A 175 3.68 7.28 -28.87
CA THR A 175 4.01 8.31 -29.89
C THR A 175 3.81 7.83 -31.34
N ASN A 176 3.09 6.70 -31.53
CA ASN A 176 2.64 6.24 -32.87
C ASN A 176 1.13 6.28 -32.96
#